data_3f820d50d46ef8a814cb9876da05ce9c
#
_entry.id   3f820d50d46ef8a814cb9876da05ce9c
#
_cell.length_a   1.000
_cell.length_b   1.000
_cell.length_c   1.000
_cell.angle_alpha   90.00
_cell.angle_beta   90.00
_cell.angle_gamma   90.00
#
_symmetry.space_group_name_H-M   'P 1'
#
loop_
_entity.id
_entity.type
_entity.pdbx_description
1 polymer ?
#
loop_
_entity_poly.entity_id
_entity_poly.type
_entity_poly.pdbx_seq_one_letter_code
_entity_poly.pdbx_strand_id
1 'polypeptide(L)'
;MKNSFEIDRNHLLTLVRQELETSQSFQKNIDGAVQHFLANPYNAQGFTDGIRFNHEYLQVYLNRAAAMLELVGCFDAENETADYPTLSRRLDELSN
;
A
#
# COMPACT_ATOMS: atom_id res chain seq x y z
N MET A 1 -10.35 27.09 19.96
CA MET A 1 -10.95 25.78 20.06
C MET A 1 -10.45 24.88 18.94
N LYS A 2 -10.03 23.67 19.28
CA LYS A 2 -9.60 22.75 18.25
C LYS A 2 -10.76 22.32 17.40
N ASN A 3 -10.54 22.30 16.09
CA ASN A 3 -11.48 21.76 15.14
C ASN A 3 -11.51 20.23 15.28
N SER A 4 -12.68 19.63 15.37
CA SER A 4 -12.81 18.18 15.47
C SER A 4 -12.28 17.44 14.22
N PHE A 5 -12.07 18.18 13.12
CA PHE A 5 -11.50 17.63 11.89
C PHE A 5 -9.99 17.85 11.79
N GLU A 6 -9.38 18.41 12.83
CA GLU A 6 -7.93 18.59 12.84
C GLU A 6 -7.26 17.22 12.92
N ILE A 7 -6.32 16.99 11.99
CA ILE A 7 -5.62 15.72 11.88
C ILE A 7 -4.31 15.81 12.66
N ASP A 8 -4.11 14.87 13.59
CA ASP A 8 -2.83 14.73 14.26
C ASP A 8 -1.82 14.17 13.26
N ARG A 9 -0.85 14.97 12.88
CA ARG A 9 0.15 14.62 11.88
C ARG A 9 0.91 13.35 12.26
N ASN A 10 1.33 13.23 13.51
CA ASN A 10 2.11 12.06 13.93
C ASN A 10 1.28 10.78 13.88
N HIS A 11 0.01 10.89 14.26
CA HIS A 11 -0.91 9.75 14.18
C HIS A 11 -1.14 9.35 12.71
N LEU A 12 -1.34 10.34 11.86
CA LEU A 12 -1.52 10.10 10.43
C LEU A 12 -0.30 9.38 9.83
N LEU A 13 0.91 9.85 10.15
CA LEU A 13 2.14 9.22 9.68
C LEU A 13 2.24 7.78 10.11
N THR A 14 1.84 7.49 11.35
CA THR A 14 1.82 6.12 11.87
C THR A 14 0.85 5.25 11.07
N LEU A 15 -0.35 5.76 10.79
CA LEU A 15 -1.35 5.02 10.02
C LEU A 15 -0.88 4.75 8.60
N VAL A 16 -0.30 5.75 7.94
CA VAL A 16 0.24 5.58 6.58
C VAL A 16 1.31 4.50 6.59
N ARG A 17 2.23 4.55 7.55
CA ARG A 17 3.31 3.56 7.67
C ARG A 17 2.74 2.15 7.85
N GLN A 18 1.71 2.00 8.69
CA GLN A 18 1.05 0.71 8.90
C GLN A 18 0.42 0.17 7.61
N GLU A 19 -0.26 1.03 6.85
CA GLU A 19 -0.87 0.62 5.58
C GLU A 19 0.19 0.18 4.57
N LEU A 20 1.32 0.88 4.51
CA LEU A 20 2.42 0.51 3.62
C LEU A 20 3.07 -0.81 4.05
N GLU A 21 3.26 -1.03 5.33
CA GLU A 21 3.80 -2.29 5.84
C GLU A 21 2.88 -3.46 5.53
N THR A 22 1.58 -3.27 5.68
CA THR A 22 0.59 -4.30 5.35
C THR A 22 0.62 -4.62 3.86
N SER A 23 0.73 -3.60 3.00
CA SER A 23 0.85 -3.82 1.55
C SER A 23 2.08 -4.66 1.22
N GLN A 24 3.19 -4.46 1.93
CA GLN A 24 4.40 -5.26 1.73
C GLN A 24 4.22 -6.72 2.10
N SER A 25 3.37 -7.02 3.10
CA SER A 25 3.05 -8.40 3.44
C SER A 25 2.36 -9.12 2.28
N PHE A 26 1.45 -8.44 1.60
CA PHE A 26 0.79 -9.00 0.42
C PHE A 26 1.77 -9.15 -0.75
N GLN A 27 2.71 -8.20 -0.90
CA GLN A 27 3.75 -8.30 -1.93
C GLN A 27 4.64 -9.53 -1.69
N LYS A 28 4.99 -9.80 -0.45
CA LYS A 28 5.76 -11.01 -0.10
C LYS A 28 4.99 -12.28 -0.43
N ASN A 29 3.68 -12.28 -0.21
CA ASN A 29 2.84 -13.43 -0.57
C ASN A 29 2.85 -13.65 -2.08
N ILE A 30 2.79 -12.58 -2.87
CA ILE A 30 2.86 -12.67 -4.33
C ILE A 30 4.22 -13.24 -4.76
N ASP A 31 5.30 -12.70 -4.22
CA ASP A 31 6.65 -13.16 -4.57
C ASP A 31 6.85 -14.63 -4.22
N GLY A 32 6.37 -15.04 -3.04
CA GLY A 32 6.44 -16.44 -2.61
C GLY A 32 5.63 -17.36 -3.51
N ALA A 33 4.44 -16.91 -3.93
CA ALA A 33 3.58 -17.69 -4.81
C ALA A 33 4.24 -17.87 -6.19
N VAL A 34 4.87 -16.82 -6.72
CA VAL A 34 5.58 -16.89 -7.99
C VAL A 34 6.71 -17.92 -7.91
N GLN A 35 7.52 -17.86 -6.86
CA GLN A 35 8.63 -18.79 -6.69
C GLN A 35 8.14 -20.25 -6.54
N HIS A 36 7.06 -20.42 -5.77
CA HIS A 36 6.48 -21.76 -5.59
C HIS A 36 5.95 -22.31 -6.91
N PHE A 37 5.26 -21.50 -7.71
CA PHE A 37 4.72 -21.92 -9.00
C PHE A 37 5.84 -22.27 -9.98
N LEU A 38 6.93 -21.51 -10.00
CA LEU A 38 8.06 -21.78 -10.89
C LEU A 38 8.72 -23.13 -10.54
N ALA A 39 8.75 -23.47 -9.24
CA ALA A 39 9.29 -24.75 -8.80
C ALA A 39 8.31 -25.90 -9.04
N ASN A 40 7.01 -25.66 -8.95
CA ASN A 40 5.95 -26.67 -9.05
C ASN A 40 4.79 -26.10 -9.87
N PRO A 41 4.86 -26.11 -11.21
CA PRO A 41 3.85 -25.47 -12.07
C PRO A 41 2.57 -26.31 -12.21
N TYR A 42 2.04 -26.77 -11.09
CA TYR A 42 0.72 -27.42 -11.03
C TYR A 42 -0.33 -26.37 -10.68
N ASN A 43 -1.57 -26.61 -11.04
CA ASN A 43 -2.68 -25.78 -10.65
C ASN A 43 -2.46 -24.29 -11.00
N ALA A 44 -2.29 -24.03 -12.30
CA ALA A 44 -2.11 -22.66 -12.80
C ALA A 44 -3.28 -21.74 -12.42
N GLN A 45 -4.50 -22.30 -12.35
CA GLN A 45 -5.68 -21.53 -11.96
C GLN A 45 -5.60 -21.05 -10.52
N GLY A 46 -5.20 -21.93 -9.61
CA GLY A 46 -5.01 -21.56 -8.20
C GLY A 46 -3.92 -20.51 -8.02
N PHE A 47 -2.84 -20.63 -8.79
CA PHE A 47 -1.76 -19.63 -8.78
C PHE A 47 -2.29 -18.27 -9.24
N THR A 48 -3.01 -18.23 -10.37
CA THR A 48 -3.56 -17.00 -10.93
C THR A 48 -4.54 -16.34 -9.96
N ASP A 49 -5.43 -17.13 -9.36
CA ASP A 49 -6.42 -16.63 -8.40
C ASP A 49 -5.74 -16.07 -7.15
N GLY A 50 -4.71 -16.75 -6.66
CA GLY A 50 -3.95 -16.29 -5.50
C GLY A 50 -3.23 -14.98 -5.75
N ILE A 51 -2.60 -14.83 -6.92
CA ILE A 51 -1.94 -13.59 -7.32
C ILE A 51 -2.95 -12.45 -7.40
N ARG A 52 -4.09 -12.68 -8.05
CA ARG A 52 -5.14 -11.68 -8.19
C ARG A 52 -5.66 -11.23 -6.84
N PHE A 53 -5.96 -12.17 -5.96
CA PHE A 53 -6.45 -11.90 -4.62
C PHE A 53 -5.48 -11.03 -3.82
N ASN A 54 -4.21 -11.44 -3.78
CA ASN A 54 -3.20 -10.68 -3.02
C ASN A 54 -2.95 -9.31 -3.63
N HIS A 55 -2.98 -9.20 -4.96
CA HIS A 55 -2.80 -7.93 -5.65
C HIS A 55 -3.94 -6.96 -5.35
N GLU A 56 -5.17 -7.44 -5.31
CA GLU A 56 -6.33 -6.60 -4.99
C GLU A 56 -6.24 -6.06 -3.56
N TYR A 57 -5.86 -6.91 -2.60
CA TYR A 57 -5.70 -6.47 -1.21
C TYR A 57 -4.54 -5.50 -1.07
N LEU A 58 -3.42 -5.78 -1.71
CA LEU A 58 -2.28 -4.88 -1.73
C LEU A 58 -2.71 -3.48 -2.20
N GLN A 59 -3.47 -3.42 -3.29
CA GLN A 59 -3.91 -2.14 -3.85
C GLN A 59 -4.87 -1.40 -2.90
N VAL A 60 -5.71 -2.12 -2.16
CA VAL A 60 -6.59 -1.51 -1.17
C VAL A 60 -5.78 -0.73 -0.13
N TYR A 61 -4.72 -1.35 0.40
CA TYR A 61 -3.88 -0.70 1.41
C TYR A 61 -3.08 0.46 0.84
N LEU A 62 -2.59 0.34 -0.39
CA LEU A 62 -1.91 1.45 -1.06
C LEU A 62 -2.88 2.62 -1.30
N ASN A 63 -4.10 2.34 -1.72
CA ASN A 63 -5.10 3.39 -1.93
C ASN A 63 -5.47 4.09 -0.62
N ARG A 64 -5.54 3.35 0.49
CA ARG A 64 -5.81 3.93 1.80
C ARG A 64 -4.68 4.85 2.24
N ALA A 65 -3.42 4.43 2.04
CA ALA A 65 -2.26 5.26 2.33
C ALA A 65 -2.27 6.53 1.47
N ALA A 66 -2.57 6.38 0.18
CA ALA A 66 -2.64 7.52 -0.74
C ALA A 66 -3.70 8.53 -0.30
N ALA A 67 -4.89 8.05 0.09
CA ALA A 67 -5.95 8.93 0.55
C ALA A 67 -5.55 9.72 1.78
N MET A 68 -4.86 9.08 2.72
CA MET A 68 -4.36 9.77 3.91
C MET A 68 -3.30 10.83 3.58
N LEU A 69 -2.39 10.53 2.67
CA LEU A 69 -1.38 11.49 2.24
C LEU A 69 -2.01 12.65 1.45
N GLU A 70 -3.04 12.37 0.67
CA GLU A 70 -3.78 13.41 -0.06
C GLU A 70 -4.43 14.41 0.90
N LEU A 71 -4.96 13.93 2.04
CA LEU A 71 -5.59 14.78 3.04
C LEU A 71 -4.63 15.87 3.57
N VAL A 72 -3.34 15.60 3.60
CA VAL A 72 -2.34 16.57 4.07
C VAL A 72 -1.55 17.20 2.92
N GLY A 73 -2.05 17.06 1.69
CA GLY A 73 -1.44 17.68 0.51
C GLY A 73 -0.15 17.04 0.06
N CYS A 74 0.10 15.79 0.43
CA CYS A 74 1.35 15.10 0.12
C CYS A 74 1.21 14.02 -0.96
N PHE A 75 0.06 13.96 -1.62
CA PHE A 75 -0.17 13.05 -2.72
C PHE A 75 -1.15 13.67 -3.70
N ASP A 76 -0.80 13.63 -4.99
CA ASP A 76 -1.62 14.15 -6.08
C ASP A 76 -2.24 12.98 -6.84
N ALA A 77 -3.51 12.68 -6.53
CA ALA A 77 -4.22 11.55 -7.13
C ALA A 77 -4.38 11.67 -8.65
N GLU A 78 -4.32 12.88 -9.21
CA GLU A 78 -4.46 13.10 -10.64
C GLU A 78 -3.17 12.79 -11.41
N ASN A 79 -2.01 13.05 -10.80
CA ASN A 79 -0.72 12.99 -11.49
C ASN A 79 0.21 11.92 -10.94
N GLU A 80 -0.11 11.30 -9.81
CA GLU A 80 0.74 10.30 -9.20
C GLU A 80 0.01 8.96 -9.10
N THR A 81 0.77 7.87 -9.14
CA THR A 81 0.24 6.52 -9.01
C THR A 81 0.35 6.09 -7.55
N ALA A 82 -0.72 5.49 -7.03
CA ALA A 82 -0.73 4.94 -5.67
C ALA A 82 0.02 3.60 -5.65
N ASP A 83 1.33 3.66 -5.74
CA ASP A 83 2.20 2.49 -5.63
C ASP A 83 3.14 2.66 -4.43
N TYR A 84 3.77 1.56 -4.02
CA TYR A 84 4.62 1.58 -2.83
C TYR A 84 5.79 2.57 -2.95
N PRO A 85 6.57 2.58 -4.04
CA PRO A 85 7.69 3.51 -4.13
C PRO A 85 7.28 4.98 -4.02
N THR A 86 6.19 5.36 -4.68
CA THR A 86 5.70 6.74 -4.65
C THR A 86 5.24 7.12 -3.25
N LEU A 87 4.42 6.27 -2.63
CA LEU A 87 3.85 6.56 -1.31
C LEU A 87 4.92 6.55 -0.21
N SER A 88 5.87 5.63 -0.31
CA SER A 88 7.00 5.56 0.63
C SER A 88 7.84 6.83 0.56
N ARG A 89 8.11 7.32 -0.65
CA ARG A 89 8.85 8.57 -0.85
C ARG A 89 8.09 9.76 -0.26
N ARG A 90 6.79 9.83 -0.51
CA ARG A 90 5.95 10.91 0.03
C ARG A 90 5.90 10.88 1.55
N LEU A 91 5.83 9.69 2.14
CA LEU A 91 5.87 9.52 3.58
C LEU A 91 7.20 10.03 4.15
N ASP A 92 8.32 9.69 3.50
CA ASP A 92 9.63 10.13 3.94
C ASP A 92 9.75 11.66 3.88
N GLU A 93 9.25 12.28 2.83
CA GLU A 93 9.24 13.74 2.69
C GLU A 93 8.43 14.39 3.82
N LEU A 94 7.31 13.79 4.17
CA LEU A 94 6.44 14.32 5.23
C LEU A 94 7.05 14.12 6.62
N SER A 95 7.86 13.07 6.80
CA SER A 95 8.50 12.74 8.07
C SER A 95 9.71 13.63 8.36
N ASN A 96 10.29 14.25 7.35
CA ASN A 96 11.48 15.12 7.47
C ASN A 96 11.11 16.60 7.78
#